data_26090fc0560d079772548b41031fba3b
#
_entry.id   26090fc0560d079772548b41031fba3b
#
_cell.length_a   1.000
_cell.length_b   1.000
_cell.length_c   1.000
_cell.angle_alpha   90.00
_cell.angle_beta   90.00
_cell.angle_gamma   90.00
#
_symmetry.space_group_name_H-M   'P 1'
#
loop_
_entity.id
_entity.type
_entity.pdbx_description
1 polymer ?
#
loop_
_entity_poly.entity_id
_entity_poly.type
_entity_poly.pdbx_seq_one_letter_code
_entity_poly.pdbx_strand_id
1 'polypeptide(L)'
;MIKFKSLNQNKEFIKILKKKKIHNKYFKKYFDKNFKALDKYLNISFVMRKKIGNSVVRNKIKRKLKYAVQKVLKEKQPIDLNYTYVIFGKNNVYKDKFNLIFSEVSKAFEKIEKLDR
;
A
#
# COMPACT_ATOMS: atom_id res chain seq x y z
N MET A 1 -6.33 17.64 -2.57
CA MET A 1 -5.26 16.63 -2.54
C MET A 1 -5.55 15.60 -1.46
N ILE A 2 -5.50 14.33 -1.82
CA ILE A 2 -5.74 13.25 -0.86
C ILE A 2 -4.50 13.04 -0.01
N LYS A 3 -4.66 13.08 1.30
CA LYS A 3 -3.56 12.86 2.25
C LYS A 3 -3.52 11.41 2.70
N PHE A 4 -2.32 10.91 3.00
CA PHE A 4 -2.13 9.58 3.55
C PHE A 4 -2.24 9.61 5.06
N LYS A 5 -2.89 8.59 5.61
CA LYS A 5 -3.02 8.42 7.06
C LYS A 5 -2.65 6.99 7.43
N SER A 6 -1.69 6.84 8.35
CA SER A 6 -1.25 5.53 8.81
C SER A 6 -2.10 5.00 9.96
N LEU A 7 -2.13 3.68 10.11
CA LEU A 7 -2.75 3.05 11.26
C LEU A 7 -1.88 3.28 12.51
N ASN A 8 -2.50 3.72 13.59
CA ASN A 8 -1.80 4.05 14.84
C ASN A 8 -1.98 3.01 15.95
N GLN A 9 -2.93 2.08 15.80
CA GLN A 9 -3.25 1.12 16.85
C GLN A 9 -2.92 -0.30 16.41
N ASN A 10 -2.21 -1.02 17.28
CA ASN A 10 -1.81 -2.41 17.04
C ASN A 10 -3.00 -3.34 16.79
N LYS A 11 -4.12 -3.11 17.45
CA LYS A 11 -5.32 -3.94 17.29
C LYS A 11 -5.87 -3.88 15.87
N GLU A 12 -5.96 -2.68 15.31
CA GLU A 12 -6.42 -2.48 13.93
C GLU A 12 -5.45 -3.11 12.93
N PHE A 13 -4.16 -2.96 13.19
CA PHE A 13 -3.11 -3.53 12.35
C PHE A 13 -3.19 -5.06 12.31
N ILE A 14 -3.27 -5.70 13.48
CA ILE A 14 -3.37 -7.16 13.58
C ILE A 14 -4.64 -7.66 12.91
N LYS A 15 -5.75 -6.97 13.10
CA LYS A 15 -7.04 -7.33 12.51
C LYS A 15 -6.97 -7.35 10.99
N ILE A 16 -6.35 -6.35 10.38
CA ILE A 16 -6.27 -6.26 8.92
C ILE A 16 -5.39 -7.36 8.32
N LEU A 17 -4.37 -7.83 9.04
CA LEU A 17 -3.50 -8.91 8.58
C LEU A 17 -4.22 -10.26 8.46
N LYS A 18 -5.40 -10.39 9.05
CA LYS A 18 -6.24 -11.59 8.95
C LYS A 18 -7.24 -11.52 7.81
N LYS A 19 -7.29 -10.40 7.10
CA LYS A 19 -8.24 -10.15 6.03
C LYS A 19 -7.64 -10.47 4.65
N LYS A 20 -8.29 -9.99 3.62
CA LYS A 20 -7.87 -10.25 2.23
C LYS A 20 -6.50 -9.67 1.93
N LYS A 21 -5.73 -10.35 1.08
CA LYS A 21 -4.43 -9.86 0.66
C LYS A 21 -4.20 -10.07 -0.83
N ILE A 22 -3.38 -9.20 -1.39
CA ILE A 22 -2.81 -9.32 -2.73
C ILE A 22 -1.30 -9.42 -2.58
N HIS A 23 -0.70 -10.37 -3.30
CA HIS A 23 0.73 -10.65 -3.21
C HIS A 23 1.35 -10.60 -4.59
N ASN A 24 2.46 -9.88 -4.73
CA ASN A 24 3.22 -9.85 -5.98
C ASN A 24 4.73 -9.78 -5.69
N LYS A 25 5.53 -9.56 -6.75
CA LYS A 25 6.98 -9.51 -6.67
C LYS A 25 7.52 -8.44 -5.71
N TYR A 26 6.80 -7.32 -5.57
CA TYR A 26 7.28 -6.14 -4.85
C TYR A 26 6.69 -5.94 -3.47
N PHE A 27 5.50 -6.50 -3.21
CA PHE A 27 4.86 -6.29 -1.91
C PHE A 27 3.78 -7.30 -1.63
N LYS A 28 3.39 -7.36 -0.34
CA LYS A 28 2.14 -7.97 0.12
C LYS A 28 1.24 -6.83 0.54
N LYS A 29 0.02 -6.81 0.05
CA LYS A 29 -0.94 -5.75 0.36
C LYS A 29 -2.17 -6.34 1.02
N TYR A 30 -2.40 -5.96 2.27
CA TYR A 30 -3.58 -6.34 3.02
C TYR A 30 -4.60 -5.21 2.94
N PHE A 31 -5.88 -5.54 2.88
CA PHE A 31 -6.92 -4.54 2.80
C PHE A 31 -8.20 -4.99 3.46
N ASP A 32 -8.94 -4.03 4.04
CA ASP A 32 -10.24 -4.26 4.67
C ASP A 32 -11.08 -2.98 4.59
N LYS A 33 -12.39 -3.13 4.59
CA LYS A 33 -13.30 -1.98 4.57
C LYS A 33 -13.13 -1.14 5.83
N ASN A 34 -13.13 0.18 5.64
CA ASN A 34 -13.02 1.13 6.74
C ASN A 34 -14.33 1.92 6.83
N PHE A 35 -15.19 1.55 7.77
CA PHE A 35 -16.48 2.20 7.97
C PHE A 35 -16.40 3.61 8.55
N LYS A 36 -15.22 4.01 9.01
CA LYS A 36 -14.95 5.36 9.53
C LYS A 36 -14.14 6.21 8.57
N ALA A 37 -14.15 5.86 7.28
CA ALA A 37 -13.36 6.56 6.27
C ALA A 37 -13.78 8.02 6.15
N LEU A 38 -12.79 8.91 6.11
CA LEU A 38 -12.97 10.32 5.82
C LEU A 38 -12.59 10.55 4.36
N ASP A 39 -13.42 11.27 3.62
CA ASP A 39 -13.29 11.46 2.17
C ASP A 39 -11.94 12.05 1.72
N LYS A 40 -11.22 12.71 2.62
CA LYS A 40 -9.96 13.40 2.30
C LYS A 40 -8.72 12.59 2.60
N TYR A 41 -8.85 11.37 3.09
CA TYR A 41 -7.70 10.55 3.52
C TYR A 41 -7.69 9.20 2.87
N LEU A 42 -6.51 8.78 2.46
CA LEU A 42 -6.23 7.39 2.11
C LEU A 42 -5.58 6.74 3.33
N ASN A 43 -6.27 5.78 3.91
CA ASN A 43 -5.77 5.04 5.08
C ASN A 43 -4.82 3.96 4.57
N ILE A 44 -3.52 4.24 4.64
CA ILE A 44 -2.49 3.35 4.11
C ILE A 44 -1.26 3.39 5.00
N SER A 45 -0.71 2.20 5.30
CA SER A 45 0.53 2.05 6.05
C SER A 45 1.54 1.28 5.22
N PHE A 46 2.79 1.73 5.24
CA PHE A 46 3.90 1.07 4.57
C PHE A 46 4.82 0.47 5.63
N VAL A 47 4.99 -0.85 5.59
CA VAL A 47 5.77 -1.59 6.58
C VAL A 47 6.98 -2.23 5.92
N MET A 48 8.16 -1.97 6.48
CA MET A 48 9.42 -2.55 6.01
C MET A 48 10.03 -3.32 7.16
N ARG A 49 10.10 -4.65 7.05
CA ARG A 49 10.68 -5.49 8.10
C ARG A 49 12.19 -5.30 8.18
N LYS A 50 12.76 -5.41 9.40
CA LYS A 50 14.19 -5.21 9.62
C LYS A 50 15.08 -6.13 8.78
N LYS A 51 14.63 -7.34 8.48
CA LYS A 51 15.39 -8.31 7.68
C LYS A 51 15.62 -7.86 6.22
N ILE A 52 14.87 -6.87 5.75
CA ILE A 52 15.01 -6.35 4.38
C ILE A 52 16.33 -5.61 4.19
N GLY A 53 16.83 -4.95 5.24
CA GLY A 53 18.06 -4.19 5.20
C GLY A 53 18.11 -3.11 6.27
N ASN A 54 19.12 -2.26 6.20
CA ASN A 54 19.28 -1.15 7.14
C ASN A 54 18.22 -0.06 6.89
N SER A 55 18.22 0.98 7.73
CA SER A 55 17.23 2.05 7.64
C SER A 55 17.27 2.81 6.33
N VAL A 56 18.45 2.96 5.71
CA VAL A 56 18.58 3.64 4.42
C VAL A 56 17.85 2.86 3.32
N VAL A 57 18.06 1.55 3.26
CA VAL A 57 17.40 0.66 2.29
C VAL A 57 15.89 0.66 2.51
N ARG A 58 15.46 0.49 3.77
CA ARG A 58 14.04 0.47 4.13
C ARG A 58 13.34 1.78 3.75
N ASN A 59 13.96 2.91 4.02
CA ASN A 59 13.39 4.22 3.68
C ASN A 59 13.27 4.40 2.16
N LYS A 60 14.24 3.93 1.40
CA LYS A 60 14.19 4.03 -0.07
C LYS A 60 13.04 3.19 -0.64
N ILE A 61 12.84 1.98 -0.13
CA ILE A 61 11.73 1.11 -0.52
C ILE A 61 10.39 1.79 -0.19
N LYS A 62 10.27 2.31 1.02
CA LYS A 62 9.06 3.01 1.46
C LYS A 62 8.73 4.20 0.56
N ARG A 63 9.73 5.02 0.22
CA ARG A 63 9.53 6.18 -0.66
C ARG A 63 9.07 5.76 -2.05
N LYS A 64 9.68 4.72 -2.63
CA LYS A 64 9.28 4.24 -3.96
C LYS A 64 7.84 3.78 -3.98
N LEU A 65 7.42 2.99 -2.99
CA LEU A 65 6.04 2.51 -2.88
C LEU A 65 5.08 3.68 -2.66
N LYS A 66 5.44 4.60 -1.79
CA LYS A 66 4.61 5.78 -1.52
C LYS A 66 4.43 6.64 -2.77
N TYR A 67 5.51 6.90 -3.51
CA TYR A 67 5.44 7.67 -4.75
C TYR A 67 4.61 6.95 -5.81
N ALA A 68 4.70 5.63 -5.89
CA ALA A 68 3.89 4.84 -6.82
C ALA A 68 2.39 4.99 -6.51
N VAL A 69 2.00 4.93 -5.23
CA VAL A 69 0.61 5.14 -4.82
C VAL A 69 0.17 6.57 -5.11
N GLN A 70 1.01 7.56 -4.83
CA GLN A 70 0.71 8.96 -5.14
C GLN A 70 0.48 9.17 -6.65
N LYS A 71 1.28 8.49 -7.48
CA LYS A 71 1.12 8.57 -8.94
C LYS A 71 -0.19 7.95 -9.41
N VAL A 72 -0.61 6.83 -8.81
CA VAL A 72 -1.91 6.21 -9.09
C VAL A 72 -3.04 7.19 -8.80
N LEU A 73 -2.98 7.87 -7.65
CA LEU A 73 -3.96 8.89 -7.28
C LEU A 73 -3.95 10.07 -8.25
N LYS A 74 -2.76 10.53 -8.64
CA LYS A 74 -2.59 11.67 -9.54
C LYS A 74 -3.14 11.39 -10.93
N GLU A 75 -2.99 10.16 -11.41
CA GLU A 75 -3.52 9.74 -12.72
C GLU A 75 -5.00 9.38 -12.68
N LYS A 76 -5.67 9.69 -11.58
CA LYS A 76 -7.10 9.46 -11.38
C LYS A 76 -7.53 8.02 -11.58
N GLN A 77 -6.62 7.07 -11.31
CA GLN A 77 -6.98 5.67 -11.31
C GLN A 77 -7.80 5.37 -10.06
N PRO A 78 -8.75 4.42 -10.14
CA PRO A 78 -9.65 4.18 -9.02
C PRO A 78 -8.90 3.58 -7.81
N ILE A 79 -8.94 4.30 -6.70
CA ILE A 79 -8.53 3.80 -5.39
C ILE A 79 -9.72 4.02 -4.47
N ASP A 80 -10.21 2.94 -3.87
CA ASP A 80 -11.34 3.03 -2.95
C ASP A 80 -10.87 3.56 -1.60
N LEU A 81 -11.31 4.76 -1.25
CA LEU A 81 -10.95 5.40 0.01
C LEU A 81 -11.70 4.80 1.21
N ASN A 82 -12.69 3.94 0.96
CA ASN A 82 -13.41 3.25 2.02
C ASN A 82 -12.67 2.03 2.55
N TYR A 83 -11.49 1.75 2.03
CA TYR A 83 -10.63 0.67 2.52
C TYR A 83 -9.45 1.22 3.30
N THR A 84 -8.96 0.40 4.22
CA THR A 84 -7.67 0.58 4.85
C THR A 84 -6.69 -0.39 4.22
N TYR A 85 -5.50 0.07 3.90
CA TYR A 85 -4.47 -0.72 3.23
C TYR A 85 -3.21 -0.81 4.07
N VAL A 86 -2.58 -1.98 4.10
CA VAL A 86 -1.25 -2.17 4.70
C VAL A 86 -0.36 -2.83 3.67
N ILE A 87 0.73 -2.17 3.30
CA ILE A 87 1.67 -2.65 2.29
C ILE A 87 2.99 -3.04 2.96
N PHE A 88 3.37 -4.32 2.82
CA PHE A 88 4.67 -4.83 3.25
C PHE A 88 5.60 -4.85 2.03
N GLY A 89 6.61 -3.98 2.03
CA GLY A 89 7.56 -3.92 0.92
C GLY A 89 8.54 -5.08 0.91
N LYS A 90 9.01 -5.42 -0.29
CA LYS A 90 10.02 -6.47 -0.50
C LYS A 90 11.31 -5.89 -1.08
N ASN A 91 12.39 -6.66 -0.98
CA ASN A 91 13.73 -6.25 -1.44
C ASN A 91 13.77 -5.80 -2.90
N ASN A 92 12.97 -6.42 -3.75
CA ASN A 92 12.98 -6.12 -5.19
C ASN A 92 12.63 -4.66 -5.50
N VAL A 93 11.91 -3.99 -4.61
CA VAL A 93 11.59 -2.57 -4.77
C VAL A 93 12.86 -1.71 -4.79
N TYR A 94 13.86 -2.11 -4.01
CA TYR A 94 15.12 -1.35 -3.94
C TYR A 94 15.87 -1.36 -5.25
N LYS A 95 15.89 -2.50 -5.96
CA LYS A 95 16.70 -2.72 -7.15
C LYS A 95 16.01 -2.37 -8.46
N ASP A 96 14.73 -2.62 -8.56
CA ASP A 96 14.01 -2.52 -9.82
C ASP A 96 13.60 -1.07 -10.15
N LYS A 97 13.37 -0.82 -11.43
CA LYS A 97 12.98 0.51 -11.90
C LYS A 97 11.57 0.90 -11.42
N PHE A 98 11.39 2.17 -11.15
CA PHE A 98 10.14 2.72 -10.66
C PHE A 98 8.93 2.36 -11.54
N ASN A 99 9.11 2.35 -12.87
CA ASN A 99 8.00 2.03 -13.79
C ASN A 99 7.42 0.64 -13.56
N LEU A 100 8.27 -0.34 -13.24
CA LEU A 100 7.83 -1.70 -12.95
C LEU A 100 7.04 -1.75 -11.64
N ILE A 101 7.53 -1.04 -10.65
CA ILE A 101 6.89 -0.96 -9.33
C ILE A 101 5.54 -0.28 -9.44
N PHE A 102 5.47 0.83 -10.15
CA PHE A 102 4.23 1.58 -10.38
C PHE A 102 3.19 0.71 -11.09
N SER A 103 3.60 -0.03 -12.12
CA SER A 103 2.69 -0.93 -12.85
C SER A 103 2.04 -1.96 -11.91
N GLU A 104 2.83 -2.57 -11.03
CA GLU A 104 2.30 -3.57 -10.08
C GLU A 104 1.42 -2.95 -8.99
N VAL A 105 1.74 -1.75 -8.55
CA VAL A 105 0.90 -1.00 -7.59
C VAL A 105 -0.45 -0.69 -8.22
N SER A 106 -0.44 -0.21 -9.45
CA SER A 106 -1.67 0.11 -10.20
C SER A 106 -2.55 -1.13 -10.37
N LYS A 107 -1.97 -2.24 -10.81
CA LYS A 107 -2.68 -3.52 -10.96
C LYS A 107 -3.28 -4.02 -9.65
N ALA A 108 -2.58 -3.84 -8.55
CA ALA A 108 -3.05 -4.28 -7.25
C ALA A 108 -4.30 -3.52 -6.81
N PHE A 109 -4.37 -2.22 -7.07
CA PHE A 109 -5.58 -1.45 -6.77
C PHE A 109 -6.76 -1.83 -7.68
N GLU A 110 -6.50 -2.09 -8.94
CA GLU A 110 -7.54 -2.57 -9.86
C GLU A 110 -8.12 -3.92 -9.41
N LYS A 111 -7.28 -4.84 -8.95
CA LYS A 111 -7.72 -6.14 -8.45
C LYS A 111 -8.66 -6.03 -7.26
N ILE A 112 -8.41 -5.09 -6.36
CA ILE A 112 -9.25 -4.90 -5.18
C ILE A 112 -10.67 -4.56 -5.59
N GLU A 113 -10.85 -3.68 -6.55
CA GLU A 113 -12.19 -3.32 -7.04
C GLU A 113 -12.92 -4.51 -7.65
N LYS A 114 -12.21 -5.39 -8.37
CA LYS A 114 -12.79 -6.57 -8.99
C LYS A 114 -13.15 -7.66 -7.99
N LEU A 115 -12.33 -7.83 -6.93
CA LEU A 115 -12.54 -8.90 -5.95
C LEU A 115 -13.69 -8.63 -4.99
N ASP A 116 -14.06 -7.37 -4.83
CA ASP A 116 -15.02 -6.97 -3.80
C ASP A 116 -16.40 -6.58 -4.35
N ARG A 117 -16.62 -6.83 -5.62
CA ARG A 117 -17.91 -6.61 -6.27
C ARG A 117 -18.77 -7.85 -6.25
#